data_1c811daea64302e839b919dc17ba356f
#
_entry.id   1c811daea64302e839b919dc17ba356f
#
_cell.length_a   1.000
_cell.length_b   1.000
_cell.length_c   1.000
_cell.angle_alpha   90.00
_cell.angle_beta   90.00
_cell.angle_gamma   90.00
#
_symmetry.space_group_name_H-M   'P 1'
#
loop_
_entity.id
_entity.type
_entity.pdbx_description
1 polymer ?
#
loop_
_entity_poly.entity_id
_entity_poly.type
_entity_poly.pdbx_seq_one_letter_code
_entity_poly.pdbx_strand_id
1 'polypeptide(L)'
;MLEYPHMNNWISAVFSPTGGCSAIATAIAGARMGKRIDLCAPVEPQEVPTWVPVLAVVPVYGGRVPAVAIQRLRALKGQGGPAIAVVVYGNRAYEDALLELKTTLTESGFAVIAAAAFIAEHSIIRSIAPGRPDADDLAKCVEFGAAVEAKLAQDAPGTVQVPGNA
;
A
#
# COMPACT_ATOMS: atom_id res chain seq x y z
N MET A 1 6.64 -28.75 -12.60
CA MET A 1 6.45 -27.81 -11.48
C MET A 1 6.51 -26.40 -12.05
N LEU A 2 5.38 -25.71 -12.01
CA LEU A 2 5.37 -24.30 -12.41
C LEU A 2 6.09 -23.52 -11.30
N GLU A 3 7.33 -23.17 -11.53
CA GLU A 3 7.95 -22.11 -10.76
C GLU A 3 7.15 -20.84 -11.05
N TYR A 4 6.44 -20.33 -10.05
CA TYR A 4 5.89 -18.99 -10.09
C TYR A 4 7.09 -18.04 -9.89
N PRO A 5 7.59 -17.40 -10.95
CA PRO A 5 8.76 -16.52 -10.83
C PRO A 5 8.46 -15.24 -10.02
N HIS A 6 7.33 -15.20 -9.33
CA HIS A 6 6.71 -13.97 -8.83
C HIS A 6 6.70 -13.83 -7.30
N MET A 7 7.21 -14.80 -6.57
CA MET A 7 7.22 -14.77 -5.10
C MET A 7 8.07 -13.65 -4.51
N ASN A 8 8.96 -13.05 -5.31
CA ASN A 8 9.84 -11.96 -4.87
C ASN A 8 9.74 -10.73 -5.78
N ASN A 9 8.55 -10.43 -6.28
CA ASN A 9 8.42 -9.45 -7.36
C ASN A 9 7.27 -8.46 -7.17
N TRP A 10 6.99 -8.11 -5.92
CA TRP A 10 5.99 -7.09 -5.65
C TRP A 10 6.48 -5.72 -6.12
N ILE A 11 5.59 -4.95 -6.72
CA ILE A 11 5.81 -3.53 -6.93
C ILE A 11 5.30 -2.80 -5.69
N SER A 12 6.17 -2.02 -5.05
CA SER A 12 5.78 -1.13 -3.94
C SER A 12 5.70 0.29 -4.46
N ALA A 13 4.48 0.84 -4.52
CA ALA A 13 4.23 2.23 -4.89
C ALA A 13 4.02 3.04 -3.60
N VAL A 14 4.96 3.92 -3.29
CA VAL A 14 5.08 4.55 -1.97
C VAL A 14 5.20 6.06 -2.07
N PHE A 15 4.34 6.78 -1.37
CA PHE A 15 4.46 8.22 -1.15
C PHE A 15 4.97 8.44 0.27
N SER A 16 6.26 8.79 0.42
CA SER A 16 6.90 8.86 1.72
C SER A 16 7.86 10.06 1.85
N PRO A 17 7.33 11.28 1.98
CA PRO A 17 8.18 12.48 2.11
C PRO A 17 9.05 12.47 3.37
N THR A 18 8.61 11.79 4.44
CA THR A 18 9.29 11.79 5.75
C THR A 18 9.80 10.42 6.19
N GLY A 19 9.63 9.37 5.40
CA GLY A 19 10.18 8.04 5.64
C GLY A 19 9.25 7.04 6.33
N GLY A 20 8.14 7.47 6.93
CA GLY A 20 7.23 6.58 7.65
C GLY A 20 6.55 5.53 6.75
N CYS A 21 5.99 5.96 5.64
CA CYS A 21 5.40 5.03 4.65
C CYS A 21 6.45 4.09 4.06
N SER A 22 7.67 4.58 3.85
CA SER A 22 8.79 3.78 3.35
C SER A 22 9.15 2.64 4.30
N ALA A 23 9.25 2.92 5.60
CA ALA A 23 9.53 1.90 6.61
C ALA A 23 8.42 0.84 6.67
N ILE A 24 7.17 1.27 6.62
CA ILE A 24 6.01 0.38 6.59
C ILE A 24 6.02 -0.52 5.34
N ALA A 25 6.24 0.07 4.16
CA ALA A 25 6.30 -0.67 2.90
C ALA A 25 7.41 -1.72 2.91
N THR A 26 8.59 -1.36 3.40
CA THR A 26 9.74 -2.27 3.51
C THR A 26 9.43 -3.44 4.45
N ALA A 27 8.79 -3.18 5.58
CA ALA A 27 8.43 -4.23 6.53
C ALA A 27 7.35 -5.18 5.97
N ILE A 28 6.35 -4.65 5.26
CA ILE A 28 5.29 -5.47 4.65
C ILE A 28 5.86 -6.34 3.53
N ALA A 29 6.57 -5.75 2.60
CA ALA A 29 7.07 -6.46 1.42
C ALA A 29 8.24 -7.39 1.78
N GLY A 30 9.16 -6.96 2.65
CA GLY A 30 10.31 -7.76 3.02
C GLY A 30 11.10 -8.25 1.80
N ALA A 31 11.41 -9.54 1.76
CA ALA A 31 12.10 -10.17 0.64
C ALA A 31 11.26 -10.26 -0.65
N ARG A 32 9.97 -9.96 -0.59
CA ARG A 32 9.05 -9.97 -1.74
C ARG A 32 9.18 -8.73 -2.61
N MET A 33 9.86 -7.69 -2.11
CA MET A 33 10.03 -6.43 -2.84
C MET A 33 10.89 -6.63 -4.09
N GLY A 34 10.30 -6.41 -5.26
CA GLY A 34 11.02 -6.41 -6.53
C GLY A 34 11.35 -4.99 -6.97
N LYS A 35 10.33 -4.22 -7.33
CA LYS A 35 10.47 -2.84 -7.83
C LYS A 35 9.82 -1.87 -6.86
N ARG A 36 10.44 -0.72 -6.69
CA ARG A 36 9.86 0.40 -5.95
C ARG A 36 9.53 1.55 -6.88
N ILE A 37 8.31 2.06 -6.78
CA ILE A 37 7.87 3.28 -7.47
C ILE A 37 7.73 4.36 -6.41
N ASP A 38 8.51 5.42 -6.55
CA ASP A 38 8.45 6.59 -5.68
C ASP A 38 7.34 7.52 -6.16
N LEU A 39 6.26 7.60 -5.39
CA LEU A 39 5.13 8.48 -5.69
C LEU A 39 5.41 9.95 -5.34
N CYS A 40 6.56 10.26 -4.72
CA CYS A 40 7.01 11.65 -4.54
C CYS A 40 7.57 12.26 -5.82
N ALA A 41 7.82 11.44 -6.84
CA ALA A 41 8.28 11.86 -8.17
C ALA A 41 7.20 11.54 -9.22
N PRO A 42 7.25 12.19 -10.39
CA PRO A 42 6.36 11.84 -11.51
C PRO A 42 6.47 10.36 -11.89
N VAL A 43 5.34 9.74 -12.20
CA VAL A 43 5.25 8.33 -12.58
C VAL A 43 4.80 8.22 -14.03
N GLU A 44 5.60 7.53 -14.84
CA GLU A 44 5.24 7.26 -16.24
C GLU A 44 4.07 6.27 -16.31
N PRO A 45 3.11 6.51 -17.21
CA PRO A 45 2.02 5.55 -17.44
C PRO A 45 2.57 4.17 -17.82
N GLN A 46 2.13 3.14 -17.11
CA GLN A 46 2.58 1.77 -17.35
C GLN A 46 1.52 0.74 -16.99
N GLU A 47 1.50 -0.34 -17.73
CA GLU A 47 0.69 -1.50 -17.44
C GLU A 47 1.42 -2.42 -16.48
N VAL A 48 0.70 -2.92 -15.48
CA VAL A 48 1.24 -3.88 -14.50
C VAL A 48 0.73 -5.27 -14.86
N PRO A 49 1.62 -6.23 -15.07
CA PRO A 49 1.19 -7.60 -15.35
C PRO A 49 0.29 -8.17 -14.23
N THR A 50 -0.68 -8.98 -14.60
CA THR A 50 -1.69 -9.52 -13.66
C THR A 50 -1.10 -10.40 -12.56
N TRP A 51 0.09 -10.93 -12.76
CA TRP A 51 0.79 -11.80 -11.80
C TRP A 51 1.72 -11.02 -10.85
N VAL A 52 1.78 -9.70 -10.97
CA VAL A 52 2.63 -8.84 -10.13
C VAL A 52 1.76 -8.13 -9.10
N PRO A 53 1.86 -8.46 -7.82
CA PRO A 53 1.14 -7.72 -6.77
C PRO A 53 1.66 -6.30 -6.63
N VAL A 54 0.74 -5.35 -6.47
CA VAL A 54 1.08 -3.95 -6.22
C VAL A 54 0.72 -3.60 -4.77
N LEU A 55 1.72 -3.23 -4.00
CA LEU A 55 1.57 -2.70 -2.65
C LEU A 55 1.59 -1.17 -2.73
N ALA A 56 0.46 -0.53 -2.50
CA ALA A 56 0.36 0.93 -2.42
C ALA A 56 0.38 1.37 -0.96
N VAL A 57 1.35 2.21 -0.59
CA VAL A 57 1.49 2.75 0.77
C VAL A 57 1.54 4.26 0.72
N VAL A 58 0.54 4.90 1.31
CA VAL A 58 0.36 6.35 1.27
C VAL A 58 0.02 6.91 2.65
N PRO A 59 0.39 8.16 2.95
CA PRO A 59 0.00 8.81 4.18
C PRO A 59 -1.43 9.33 4.14
N VAL A 60 -1.93 9.72 5.30
CA VAL A 60 -3.24 10.36 5.45
C VAL A 60 -3.02 11.83 5.82
N TYR A 61 -3.49 12.74 4.98
CA TYR A 61 -3.47 14.17 5.21
C TYR A 61 -4.91 14.69 5.28
N GLY A 62 -5.33 15.16 6.46
CA GLY A 62 -6.70 15.65 6.66
C GLY A 62 -7.78 14.59 6.37
N GLY A 63 -7.53 13.34 6.72
CA GLY A 63 -8.47 12.24 6.48
C GLY A 63 -8.51 11.72 5.03
N ARG A 64 -7.65 12.22 4.16
CA ARG A 64 -7.60 11.88 2.73
C ARG A 64 -6.19 11.49 2.30
N VAL A 65 -6.10 10.78 1.19
CA VAL A 65 -4.81 10.53 0.52
C VAL A 65 -4.35 11.82 -0.16
N PRO A 66 -3.05 12.17 -0.13
CA PRO A 66 -2.56 13.32 -0.87
C PRO A 66 -2.95 13.24 -2.35
N ALA A 67 -3.51 14.34 -2.89
CA ALA A 67 -4.03 14.37 -4.26
C ALA A 67 -2.97 13.99 -5.30
N VAL A 68 -1.71 14.40 -5.09
CA VAL A 68 -0.60 14.08 -5.97
C VAL A 68 -0.28 12.59 -5.97
N ALA A 69 -0.41 11.91 -4.83
CA ALA A 69 -0.24 10.45 -4.74
C ALA A 69 -1.33 9.71 -5.53
N ILE A 70 -2.58 10.14 -5.40
CA ILE A 70 -3.71 9.61 -6.17
C ILE A 70 -3.45 9.76 -7.67
N GLN A 71 -3.06 10.95 -8.11
CA GLN A 71 -2.78 11.22 -9.52
C GLN A 71 -1.69 10.30 -10.07
N ARG A 72 -0.62 10.10 -9.31
CA ARG A 72 0.51 9.27 -9.72
C ARG A 72 0.20 7.78 -9.68
N LEU A 73 -0.59 7.32 -8.72
CA LEU A 73 -1.08 5.94 -8.69
C LEU A 73 -1.90 5.60 -9.93
N ARG A 74 -2.67 6.55 -10.45
CA ARG A 74 -3.47 6.35 -11.66
C ARG A 74 -2.65 6.11 -12.93
N ALA A 75 -1.35 6.40 -12.91
CA ALA A 75 -0.45 6.04 -13.99
C ALA A 75 -0.19 4.52 -14.07
N LEU A 76 -0.43 3.80 -12.98
CA LEU A 76 -0.32 2.34 -12.94
C LEU A 76 -1.66 1.74 -13.39
N LYS A 77 -1.62 0.93 -14.44
CA LYS A 77 -2.80 0.25 -14.98
C LYS A 77 -2.72 -1.23 -14.64
N GLY A 78 -3.62 -1.67 -13.77
CA GLY A 78 -3.83 -3.07 -13.49
C GLY A 78 -4.77 -3.68 -14.53
N GLN A 79 -4.61 -4.94 -14.81
CA GLN A 79 -5.46 -5.67 -15.75
C GLN A 79 -6.20 -6.79 -15.00
N GLY A 80 -6.77 -6.44 -13.85
CA GLY A 80 -7.37 -7.38 -12.92
C GLY A 80 -6.39 -7.97 -11.92
N GLY A 81 -5.12 -7.57 -11.95
CA GLY A 81 -4.10 -8.05 -11.03
C GLY A 81 -4.29 -7.58 -9.59
N PRO A 82 -3.66 -8.26 -8.62
CA PRO A 82 -3.88 -7.99 -7.21
C PRO A 82 -3.19 -6.70 -6.74
N ALA A 83 -3.87 -5.97 -5.88
CA ALA A 83 -3.30 -4.83 -5.17
C ALA A 83 -3.58 -4.90 -3.66
N ILE A 84 -2.70 -4.30 -2.91
CA ILE A 84 -2.77 -4.18 -1.45
C ILE A 84 -2.81 -2.70 -1.12
N ALA A 85 -3.85 -2.25 -0.43
CA ALA A 85 -4.05 -0.84 -0.07
C ALA A 85 -3.64 -0.61 1.38
N VAL A 86 -2.64 0.22 1.60
CA VAL A 86 -2.14 0.55 2.94
C VAL A 86 -2.09 2.06 3.12
N VAL A 87 -2.74 2.55 4.17
CA VAL A 87 -2.62 3.93 4.60
C VAL A 87 -1.82 4.02 5.91
N VAL A 88 -1.09 5.10 6.05
CA VAL A 88 -0.26 5.38 7.23
C VAL A 88 -0.68 6.71 7.83
N TYR A 89 -1.07 6.71 9.09
CA TYR A 89 -1.63 7.87 9.76
C TYR A 89 -0.94 8.16 11.10
N GLY A 90 -1.05 9.39 11.57
CA GLY A 90 -0.36 9.87 12.78
C GLY A 90 -1.19 9.73 14.05
N ASN A 91 -1.74 8.53 14.31
CA ASN A 91 -2.48 8.21 15.53
C ASN A 91 -3.76 9.06 15.79
N ARG A 92 -4.25 9.72 14.77
CA ARG A 92 -5.62 10.27 14.73
C ARG A 92 -6.47 9.27 13.93
N ALA A 93 -7.55 9.57 13.38
CA ALA A 93 -8.28 8.66 12.48
C ALA A 93 -7.72 8.77 11.06
N TYR A 94 -7.82 7.70 10.29
CA TYR A 94 -7.51 7.73 8.86
C TYR A 94 -8.75 8.08 8.01
N GLU A 95 -9.91 8.18 8.64
CA GLU A 95 -11.18 8.59 8.05
C GLU A 95 -11.49 7.84 6.74
N ASP A 96 -11.64 8.57 5.62
CA ASP A 96 -12.01 7.97 4.34
C ASP A 96 -10.80 7.63 3.44
N ALA A 97 -9.57 7.85 3.92
CA ALA A 97 -8.36 7.68 3.12
C ALA A 97 -8.18 6.25 2.60
N LEU A 98 -8.49 5.24 3.40
CA LEU A 98 -8.34 3.84 2.99
C LEU A 98 -9.36 3.48 1.89
N LEU A 99 -10.58 3.95 1.99
CA LEU A 99 -11.58 3.78 0.94
C LEU A 99 -11.18 4.52 -0.34
N GLU A 100 -10.68 5.75 -0.22
CA GLU A 100 -10.18 6.51 -1.38
C GLU A 100 -9.05 5.77 -2.09
N LEU A 101 -8.10 5.22 -1.36
CA LEU A 101 -7.00 4.44 -1.92
C LEU A 101 -7.52 3.18 -2.63
N LYS A 102 -8.39 2.42 -1.98
CA LYS A 102 -9.02 1.24 -2.57
C LYS A 102 -9.77 1.60 -3.86
N THR A 103 -10.57 2.65 -3.83
CA THR A 103 -11.34 3.12 -4.99
C THR A 103 -10.41 3.51 -6.14
N THR A 104 -9.35 4.24 -5.86
CA THR A 104 -8.35 4.64 -6.87
C THR A 104 -7.71 3.42 -7.54
N LEU A 105 -7.28 2.44 -6.75
CA LEU A 105 -6.70 1.20 -7.27
C LEU A 105 -7.71 0.39 -8.10
N THR A 106 -8.95 0.30 -7.64
CA THR A 106 -10.02 -0.40 -8.34
C THR A 106 -10.32 0.27 -9.69
N GLU A 107 -10.43 1.58 -9.71
CA GLU A 107 -10.65 2.36 -10.94
C GLU A 107 -9.47 2.26 -11.91
N SER A 108 -8.27 2.02 -11.39
CA SER A 108 -7.06 1.78 -12.20
C SER A 108 -6.93 0.33 -12.70
N GLY A 109 -7.92 -0.51 -12.43
CA GLY A 109 -8.01 -1.87 -12.94
C GLY A 109 -7.46 -2.96 -12.03
N PHE A 110 -7.11 -2.64 -10.79
CA PHE A 110 -6.63 -3.63 -9.82
C PHE A 110 -7.76 -4.28 -9.04
N ALA A 111 -7.56 -5.52 -8.63
CA ALA A 111 -8.38 -6.20 -7.64
C ALA A 111 -7.72 -6.00 -6.25
N VAL A 112 -8.33 -5.21 -5.39
CA VAL A 112 -7.78 -4.94 -4.05
C VAL A 112 -8.13 -6.10 -3.12
N ILE A 113 -7.14 -6.95 -2.85
CA ILE A 113 -7.32 -8.21 -2.12
C ILE A 113 -7.02 -8.09 -0.62
N ALA A 114 -6.34 -7.04 -0.21
CA ALA A 114 -6.01 -6.78 1.18
C ALA A 114 -5.88 -5.28 1.43
N ALA A 115 -6.16 -4.87 2.65
CA ALA A 115 -6.05 -3.47 3.08
C ALA A 115 -5.67 -3.39 4.54
N ALA A 116 -4.92 -2.37 4.91
CA ALA A 116 -4.53 -2.12 6.29
C ALA A 116 -4.24 -0.64 6.54
N ALA A 117 -4.29 -0.25 7.82
CA ALA A 117 -3.88 1.07 8.29
C ALA A 117 -2.84 0.90 9.40
N PHE A 118 -1.73 1.61 9.31
CA PHE A 118 -0.66 1.58 10.29
C PHE A 118 -0.34 2.98 10.79
N ILE A 119 0.31 3.07 11.94
CA ILE A 119 0.67 4.33 12.58
C ILE A 119 2.13 4.67 12.30
N ALA A 120 2.38 5.96 11.99
CA ALA A 120 3.72 6.54 11.94
C ALA A 120 3.71 7.91 12.62
N GLU A 121 4.89 8.43 12.93
CA GLU A 121 5.04 9.79 13.46
C GLU A 121 4.38 10.80 12.50
N HIS A 122 3.61 11.74 13.07
CA HIS A 122 2.91 12.74 12.27
C HIS A 122 3.93 13.65 11.56
N SER A 123 3.80 13.82 10.27
CA SER A 123 4.78 14.51 9.44
C SER A 123 4.90 16.01 9.70
N ILE A 124 3.83 16.65 10.21
CA ILE A 124 3.77 18.08 10.51
C ILE A 124 3.92 18.31 12.01
N ILE A 125 3.18 17.57 12.83
CA ILE A 125 3.20 17.69 14.29
C ILE A 125 3.92 16.47 14.87
N ARG A 126 5.24 16.55 14.96
CA ARG A 126 6.09 15.41 15.33
C ARG A 126 5.92 14.91 16.76
N SER A 127 5.25 15.68 17.62
CA SER A 127 4.84 15.22 18.95
C SER A 127 3.68 14.22 18.95
N ILE A 128 3.00 14.06 17.81
CA ILE A 128 1.94 13.05 17.62
C ILE A 128 2.58 11.76 17.13
N ALA A 129 2.37 10.68 17.89
CA ALA A 129 2.94 9.36 17.63
C ALA A 129 4.46 9.38 17.42
N PRO A 130 5.26 10.04 18.31
CA PRO A 130 6.70 10.13 18.12
C PRO A 130 7.35 8.75 18.16
N GLY A 131 8.40 8.56 17.36
CA GLY A 131 9.12 7.28 17.27
C GLY A 131 8.34 6.15 16.60
N ARG A 132 7.20 6.42 15.98
CA ARG A 132 6.41 5.42 15.24
C ARG A 132 6.70 5.47 13.73
N PRO A 133 6.74 4.35 13.00
CA PRO A 133 6.49 3.01 13.51
C PRO A 133 7.61 2.50 14.42
N ASP A 134 7.24 1.86 15.51
CA ASP A 134 8.18 1.20 16.41
C ASP A 134 8.36 -0.29 16.06
N ALA A 135 9.10 -1.03 16.88
CA ALA A 135 9.35 -2.46 16.64
C ALA A 135 8.05 -3.29 16.60
N ASP A 136 7.07 -2.96 17.42
CA ASP A 136 5.78 -3.67 17.44
C ASP A 136 4.96 -3.36 16.19
N ASP A 137 4.97 -2.11 15.73
CA ASP A 137 4.31 -1.72 14.48
C ASP A 137 4.92 -2.46 13.28
N LEU A 138 6.25 -2.53 13.21
CA LEU A 138 6.95 -3.22 12.14
C LEU A 138 6.72 -4.73 12.19
N ALA A 139 6.62 -5.34 13.37
CA ALA A 139 6.26 -6.75 13.52
C ALA A 139 4.86 -7.03 12.98
N LYS A 140 3.89 -6.15 13.23
CA LYS A 140 2.54 -6.26 12.64
C LYS A 140 2.56 -6.12 11.11
N CYS A 141 3.42 -5.27 10.58
CA CYS A 141 3.61 -5.15 9.13
C CYS A 141 4.15 -6.44 8.52
N VAL A 142 5.11 -7.09 9.17
CA VAL A 142 5.66 -8.39 8.75
C VAL A 142 4.58 -9.47 8.74
N GLU A 143 3.76 -9.53 9.79
CA GLU A 143 2.63 -10.46 9.87
C GLU A 143 1.60 -10.19 8.76
N PHE A 144 1.29 -8.93 8.50
CA PHE A 144 0.39 -8.54 7.42
C PHE A 144 0.93 -8.99 6.06
N GLY A 145 2.21 -8.77 5.80
CA GLY A 145 2.86 -9.22 4.56
C GLY A 145 2.77 -10.73 4.37
N ALA A 146 2.99 -11.50 5.41
CA ALA A 146 2.85 -12.96 5.37
C ALA A 146 1.40 -13.40 5.11
N ALA A 147 0.43 -12.73 5.73
CA ALA A 147 -0.99 -13.01 5.50
C ALA A 147 -1.41 -12.68 4.06
N VAL A 148 -0.90 -11.60 3.49
CA VAL A 148 -1.13 -11.23 2.08
C VAL A 148 -0.54 -12.28 1.15
N GLU A 149 0.68 -12.73 1.39
CA GLU A 149 1.31 -13.80 0.60
C GLU A 149 0.47 -15.08 0.63
N ALA A 150 -0.02 -15.48 1.79
CA ALA A 150 -0.90 -16.63 1.92
C ALA A 150 -2.20 -16.46 1.13
N LYS A 151 -2.78 -15.26 1.12
CA LYS A 151 -3.97 -14.94 0.34
C LYS A 151 -3.69 -14.98 -1.17
N LEU A 152 -2.55 -14.47 -1.61
CA LEU A 152 -2.12 -14.52 -3.01
C LEU A 152 -1.92 -15.96 -3.53
N ALA A 153 -1.62 -16.90 -2.67
CA ALA A 153 -1.47 -18.32 -3.00
C ALA A 153 -2.81 -19.01 -3.26
N GLN A 154 -3.95 -18.39 -2.95
CA GLN A 154 -5.28 -18.93 -3.26
C GLN A 154 -5.60 -18.77 -4.74
N ASP A 155 -6.36 -19.70 -5.30
CA ASP A 155 -6.74 -19.69 -6.73
C ASP A 155 -7.54 -18.44 -7.13
N ALA A 156 -8.39 -17.95 -6.24
CA ALA A 156 -9.21 -16.76 -6.45
C ALA A 156 -9.29 -15.93 -5.17
N PRO A 157 -8.27 -15.12 -4.85
CA PRO A 157 -8.33 -14.24 -3.69
C PRO A 157 -9.44 -13.21 -3.87
N GLY A 158 -10.37 -13.17 -2.91
CA GLY A 158 -11.48 -12.22 -2.94
C GLY A 158 -11.02 -10.79 -2.65
N THR A 159 -11.77 -9.82 -3.18
CA THR A 159 -11.59 -8.41 -2.82
C THR A 159 -12.08 -8.11 -1.42
N VAL A 160 -11.52 -7.08 -0.79
CA VAL A 160 -11.86 -6.69 0.58
C VAL A 160 -12.82 -5.51 0.61
N GLN A 161 -13.59 -5.41 1.68
CA GLN A 161 -14.34 -4.22 2.05
C GLN A 161 -13.54 -3.42 3.05
N VAL A 162 -13.59 -2.10 2.95
CA VAL A 162 -12.88 -1.18 3.85
C VAL A 162 -13.83 -0.12 4.39
N PRO A 163 -13.58 0.41 5.62
CA PRO A 163 -14.41 1.47 6.17
C PRO A 163 -14.18 2.80 5.45
N GLY A 164 -15.18 3.66 5.48
CA GLY A 164 -15.13 5.01 4.93
C GLY A 164 -16.41 5.37 4.21
N ASN A 165 -16.52 6.64 3.83
CA ASN A 165 -17.60 7.18 3.01
C ASN A 165 -17.05 7.55 1.63
N ALA A 166 -17.83 7.24 0.62
CA ALA A 166 -17.49 7.57 -0.77
C ALA A 166 -17.65 9.07 -1.06
#